data_bbe49abf7d4a76088696247d6bebe93f
#
_entry.id   bbe49abf7d4a76088696247d6bebe93f
#
_cell.length_a   1.000
_cell.length_b   1.000
_cell.length_c   1.000
_cell.angle_alpha   90.00
_cell.angle_beta   90.00
_cell.angle_gamma   90.00
#
_symmetry.space_group_name_H-M   'P 1'
#
loop_
_entity.id
_entity.type
_entity.pdbx_description
1 polymer ?
#
loop_
_entity_poly.entity_id
_entity_poly.type
_entity_poly.pdbx_seq_one_letter_code
_entity_poly.pdbx_strand_id
1 'polypeptide(L)'
;MIKKYLTTKGETRYMLQAYLGVDPFTGKQRRTTRRGFKTQKEAKKAERELLLSVEENGFTDHSSKPTFKEVADLWLESYETTVKPTTYQNTKNYLEAIIENHFKDIRIESVSVAMMQKIVIELSKKYIAYLNYMSIINRVFKYAMHLDIIQTNPVDRIIRPKQQKPRKEKIALTKKELNKFLTLAKKDARPVLYTAWHTLAYTGLRRGELLGLEWSDIDFKNKTISINRTLVSINGKLSVQTPKTKRSTRTISLDDSTVQILKDWKLEQKKLFFKHGIKSRNIVITNTVGGYFDFANFRDDLQTFISKHKLKQFSVHSLRHTHASLLFEAGIEPKTISDRLGHSNIQTTLDMYTHLNDKQRSDVADRLLKFLEA
;
A
#
# COMPACT_ATOMS: atom_id res chain seq x y z
N MET A 1 7.18 -52.70 4.18
CA MET A 1 7.82 -53.95 3.65
C MET A 1 9.29 -53.98 4.03
N ILE A 2 9.77 -55.09 4.67
CA ILE A 2 11.19 -55.20 5.09
C ILE A 2 11.86 -56.23 4.18
N LYS A 3 13.02 -55.84 3.60
CA LYS A 3 13.80 -56.71 2.71
C LYS A 3 15.23 -56.87 3.25
N LYS A 4 15.74 -58.13 3.14
CA LYS A 4 17.14 -58.46 3.43
C LYS A 4 18.03 -58.13 2.24
N TYR A 5 19.23 -57.56 2.46
CA TYR A 5 20.21 -57.31 1.41
C TYR A 5 21.64 -57.51 1.94
N LEU A 6 22.56 -57.72 1.05
CA LEU A 6 23.98 -57.79 1.37
C LEU A 6 24.67 -56.48 1.07
N THR A 7 25.52 -56.03 1.99
CA THR A 7 26.37 -54.87 1.80
C THR A 7 27.54 -55.21 0.87
N THR A 8 28.23 -54.23 0.35
CA THR A 8 29.48 -54.39 -0.46
C THR A 8 30.58 -55.15 0.31
N LYS A 9 30.50 -55.24 1.64
CA LYS A 9 31.41 -55.99 2.51
C LYS A 9 30.90 -57.39 2.88
N GLY A 10 29.83 -57.87 2.22
CA GLY A 10 29.28 -59.20 2.45
C GLY A 10 28.40 -59.32 3.71
N GLU A 11 28.18 -58.25 4.45
CA GLU A 11 27.34 -58.30 5.65
C GLU A 11 25.84 -58.29 5.31
N THR A 12 25.06 -59.12 6.01
CA THR A 12 23.60 -59.10 5.91
C THR A 12 23.03 -57.89 6.64
N ARG A 13 22.24 -57.10 5.92
CA ARG A 13 21.50 -55.96 6.47
C ARG A 13 20.04 -56.00 6.02
N TYR A 14 19.22 -55.24 6.71
CA TYR A 14 17.81 -55.10 6.37
C TYR A 14 17.48 -53.66 5.94
N MET A 15 16.57 -53.53 4.99
CA MET A 15 15.99 -52.24 4.58
C MET A 15 14.50 -52.26 4.78
N LEU A 16 13.99 -51.11 5.16
CA LEU A 16 12.57 -50.85 5.36
C LEU A 16 12.07 -49.99 4.21
N GLN A 17 10.96 -50.39 3.60
CA GLN A 17 10.14 -49.55 2.70
C GLN A 17 8.76 -49.41 3.33
N ALA A 18 8.39 -48.22 3.79
CA ALA A 18 7.11 -47.93 4.37
C ALA A 18 6.31 -46.96 3.50
N TYR A 19 5.03 -47.25 3.35
CA TYR A 19 4.04 -46.30 2.83
C TYR A 19 3.51 -45.50 4.01
N LEU A 20 3.58 -44.18 3.90
CA LEU A 20 3.25 -43.27 5.00
C LEU A 20 1.85 -42.64 4.86
N GLY A 21 1.18 -42.81 3.70
CA GLY A 21 -0.11 -42.24 3.40
C GLY A 21 -0.07 -41.21 2.25
N VAL A 22 -1.14 -40.46 2.11
CA VAL A 22 -1.26 -39.37 1.14
C VAL A 22 -1.06 -38.06 1.89
N ASP A 23 -0.10 -37.27 1.44
CA ASP A 23 0.17 -35.92 1.98
C ASP A 23 -1.08 -35.03 1.73
N PRO A 24 -1.74 -34.53 2.76
CA PRO A 24 -2.96 -33.73 2.61
C PRO A 24 -2.75 -32.39 1.92
N PHE A 25 -1.52 -31.87 1.90
CA PHE A 25 -1.19 -30.59 1.26
C PHE A 25 -0.86 -30.73 -0.22
N THR A 26 -0.20 -31.84 -0.61
CA THR A 26 0.23 -32.04 -2.00
C THR A 26 -0.60 -33.05 -2.77
N GLY A 27 -1.45 -33.84 -2.10
CA GLY A 27 -2.23 -34.93 -2.68
C GLY A 27 -1.38 -36.11 -3.17
N LYS A 28 -0.07 -36.12 -2.90
CA LYS A 28 0.86 -37.16 -3.38
C LYS A 28 1.06 -38.26 -2.36
N GLN A 29 1.20 -39.50 -2.87
CA GLN A 29 1.57 -40.63 -2.03
C GLN A 29 2.99 -40.49 -1.50
N ARG A 30 3.19 -40.61 -0.20
CA ARG A 30 4.50 -40.60 0.46
C ARG A 30 4.96 -42.00 0.79
N ARG A 31 6.17 -42.33 0.35
CA ARG A 31 6.88 -43.57 0.66
C ARG A 31 8.28 -43.23 1.11
N THR A 32 8.81 -43.98 2.08
CA THR A 32 10.18 -43.83 2.54
C THR A 32 10.93 -45.16 2.52
N THR A 33 12.26 -45.06 2.31
CA THR A 33 13.15 -46.23 2.36
C THR A 33 14.29 -45.95 3.33
N ARG A 34 14.41 -46.73 4.39
CA ARG A 34 15.56 -46.68 5.32
C ARG A 34 16.37 -47.95 5.22
N ARG A 35 17.69 -47.87 5.24
CA ARG A 35 18.62 -48.98 5.07
C ARG A 35 19.59 -49.06 6.25
N GLY A 36 20.30 -50.20 6.41
CA GLY A 36 21.40 -50.34 7.35
C GLY A 36 21.05 -51.00 8.66
N PHE A 37 19.81 -51.50 8.86
CA PHE A 37 19.44 -52.22 10.09
C PHE A 37 20.19 -53.56 10.19
N LYS A 38 20.67 -53.84 11.42
CA LYS A 38 21.41 -55.12 11.67
C LYS A 38 20.46 -56.30 11.77
N THR A 39 19.25 -56.09 12.28
CA THR A 39 18.25 -57.14 12.48
C THR A 39 16.89 -56.74 11.90
N GLN A 40 16.08 -57.75 11.57
CA GLN A 40 14.70 -57.55 11.13
C GLN A 40 13.84 -56.88 12.22
N LYS A 41 14.15 -57.17 13.52
CA LYS A 41 13.47 -56.61 14.68
C LYS A 41 13.68 -55.09 14.78
N GLU A 42 14.92 -54.63 14.54
CA GLU A 42 15.25 -53.20 14.47
C GLU A 42 14.49 -52.48 13.34
N ALA A 43 14.43 -53.11 12.14
CA ALA A 43 13.71 -52.55 11.01
C ALA A 43 12.19 -52.46 11.30
N LYS A 44 11.58 -53.47 11.97
CA LYS A 44 10.18 -53.42 12.40
C LYS A 44 9.91 -52.37 13.47
N LYS A 45 10.82 -52.20 14.43
CA LYS A 45 10.72 -51.16 15.44
C LYS A 45 10.74 -49.75 14.78
N ALA A 46 11.69 -49.52 13.88
CA ALA A 46 11.78 -48.28 13.13
C ALA A 46 10.56 -48.02 12.24
N GLU A 47 9.93 -49.07 11.67
CA GLU A 47 8.67 -48.93 10.91
C GLU A 47 7.55 -48.43 11.79
N ARG A 48 7.39 -49.04 12.99
CA ARG A 48 6.36 -48.67 13.94
C ARG A 48 6.52 -47.24 14.49
N GLU A 49 7.75 -46.88 14.87
CA GLU A 49 8.08 -45.52 15.32
C GLU A 49 7.78 -44.46 14.24
N LEU A 50 8.10 -44.81 12.98
CA LEU A 50 7.87 -43.93 11.85
C LEU A 50 6.36 -43.74 11.58
N LEU A 51 5.57 -44.80 11.62
CA LEU A 51 4.12 -44.73 11.43
C LEU A 51 3.45 -43.97 12.58
N LEU A 52 3.85 -44.19 13.83
CA LEU A 52 3.37 -43.43 14.99
C LEU A 52 3.73 -41.94 14.88
N SER A 53 4.94 -41.64 14.46
CA SER A 53 5.35 -40.25 14.26
C SER A 53 4.55 -39.50 13.18
N VAL A 54 4.12 -40.24 12.13
CA VAL A 54 3.25 -39.67 11.08
C VAL A 54 1.82 -39.49 11.58
N GLU A 55 1.34 -40.41 12.44
CA GLU A 55 0.02 -40.34 13.03
C GLU A 55 -0.11 -39.23 14.07
N GLU A 56 0.94 -39.01 14.88
CA GLU A 56 0.99 -37.96 15.91
C GLU A 56 1.34 -36.57 15.37
N ASN A 57 2.26 -36.47 14.41
CA ASN A 57 2.86 -35.20 13.95
C ASN A 57 2.60 -34.91 12.45
N GLY A 58 1.80 -35.72 11.76
CA GLY A 58 1.59 -35.60 10.31
C GLY A 58 2.83 -36.01 9.50
N PHE A 59 2.84 -35.65 8.21
CA PHE A 59 3.95 -35.95 7.30
C PHE A 59 5.15 -35.02 7.55
N THR A 60 5.82 -35.16 8.69
CA THR A 60 7.09 -34.48 8.95
C THR A 60 8.22 -35.19 8.19
N ASP A 61 8.28 -34.95 6.89
CA ASP A 61 9.46 -35.34 6.12
C ASP A 61 10.55 -34.28 6.36
N HIS A 62 11.54 -34.63 7.18
CA HIS A 62 12.69 -33.76 7.45
C HIS A 62 13.51 -33.41 6.20
N SER A 63 13.20 -34.04 5.03
CA SER A 63 13.87 -33.77 3.75
C SER A 63 13.23 -32.64 2.92
N SER A 64 12.05 -32.13 3.30
CA SER A 64 11.32 -31.13 2.51
C SER A 64 10.59 -30.08 3.35
N LYS A 65 11.21 -29.58 4.44
CA LYS A 65 10.62 -28.41 5.12
C LYS A 65 10.64 -27.22 4.16
N PRO A 66 9.53 -26.49 4.06
CA PRO A 66 9.36 -25.48 3.02
C PRO A 66 10.37 -24.33 3.15
N THR A 67 10.72 -23.77 2.03
CA THR A 67 11.48 -22.52 1.95
C THR A 67 10.60 -21.35 2.41
N PHE A 68 11.24 -20.24 2.77
CA PHE A 68 10.52 -18.98 3.05
C PHE A 68 9.63 -18.58 1.86
N LYS A 69 10.12 -18.78 0.63
CA LYS A 69 9.39 -18.48 -0.61
C LYS A 69 8.11 -19.29 -0.73
N GLU A 70 8.18 -20.60 -0.53
CA GLU A 70 6.99 -21.47 -0.63
C GLU A 70 5.91 -21.08 0.40
N VAL A 71 6.31 -20.77 1.64
CA VAL A 71 5.37 -20.27 2.66
C VAL A 71 4.81 -18.90 2.32
N ALA A 72 5.65 -18.03 1.76
CA ALA A 72 5.24 -16.71 1.33
C ALA A 72 4.23 -16.75 0.18
N ASP A 73 4.40 -17.66 -0.77
CA ASP A 73 3.47 -17.88 -1.89
C ASP A 73 2.10 -18.35 -1.36
N LEU A 74 2.06 -19.33 -0.46
CA LEU A 74 0.82 -19.79 0.21
C LEU A 74 0.15 -18.66 1.01
N TRP A 75 0.95 -17.84 1.71
CA TRP A 75 0.42 -16.70 2.43
C TRP A 75 -0.18 -15.66 1.46
N LEU A 76 0.45 -15.41 0.32
CA LEU A 76 -0.05 -14.46 -0.68
C LEU A 76 -1.42 -14.87 -1.25
N GLU A 77 -1.64 -16.15 -1.51
CA GLU A 77 -2.94 -16.66 -1.96
C GLU A 77 -4.05 -16.34 -0.95
N SER A 78 -3.80 -16.64 0.34
CA SER A 78 -4.74 -16.28 1.40
C SER A 78 -4.91 -14.77 1.55
N TYR A 79 -3.83 -14.01 1.43
CA TYR A 79 -3.82 -12.56 1.60
C TYR A 79 -4.59 -11.82 0.49
N GLU A 80 -4.59 -12.34 -0.74
CA GLU A 80 -5.30 -11.76 -1.88
C GLU A 80 -6.79 -11.58 -1.60
N THR A 81 -7.41 -12.55 -0.92
CA THR A 81 -8.85 -12.52 -0.60
C THR A 81 -9.21 -11.48 0.48
N THR A 82 -8.23 -11.02 1.25
CA THR A 82 -8.45 -10.16 2.43
C THR A 82 -8.22 -8.68 2.17
N VAL A 83 -7.62 -8.30 1.04
CA VAL A 83 -7.20 -6.92 0.77
C VAL A 83 -7.61 -6.43 -0.61
N LYS A 84 -7.57 -5.11 -0.81
CA LYS A 84 -7.80 -4.53 -2.15
C LYS A 84 -6.65 -4.86 -3.10
N PRO A 85 -6.93 -4.99 -4.41
CA PRO A 85 -5.93 -5.34 -5.44
C PRO A 85 -4.66 -4.47 -5.41
N THR A 86 -4.80 -3.15 -5.15
CA THR A 86 -3.64 -2.25 -5.01
C THR A 86 -2.76 -2.59 -3.81
N THR A 87 -3.35 -2.99 -2.69
CA THR A 87 -2.61 -3.38 -1.49
C THR A 87 -1.91 -4.71 -1.70
N TYR A 88 -2.62 -5.68 -2.31
CA TYR A 88 -2.06 -6.96 -2.69
C TYR A 88 -0.84 -6.77 -3.60
N GLN A 89 -0.97 -6.03 -4.70
CA GLN A 89 0.12 -5.84 -5.65
C GLN A 89 1.35 -5.16 -5.03
N ASN A 90 1.13 -4.12 -4.21
CA ASN A 90 2.26 -3.48 -3.51
C ASN A 90 2.95 -4.45 -2.54
N THR A 91 2.17 -5.24 -1.80
CA THR A 91 2.72 -6.24 -0.88
C THR A 91 3.50 -7.32 -1.63
N LYS A 92 2.97 -7.78 -2.76
CA LYS A 92 3.64 -8.75 -3.65
C LYS A 92 4.98 -8.22 -4.14
N ASN A 93 5.03 -6.99 -4.65
CA ASN A 93 6.28 -6.37 -5.12
C ASN A 93 7.33 -6.25 -4.00
N TYR A 94 6.91 -5.86 -2.77
CA TYR A 94 7.81 -5.84 -1.62
C TYR A 94 8.31 -7.24 -1.27
N LEU A 95 7.43 -8.24 -1.29
CA LEU A 95 7.75 -9.62 -0.94
C LEU A 95 8.73 -10.24 -1.95
N GLU A 96 8.51 -10.03 -3.24
CA GLU A 96 9.42 -10.48 -4.30
C GLU A 96 10.84 -9.91 -4.08
N ALA A 97 10.95 -8.62 -3.78
CA ALA A 97 12.23 -8.00 -3.47
C ALA A 97 12.87 -8.54 -2.17
N ILE A 98 12.07 -8.88 -1.15
CA ILE A 98 12.53 -9.50 0.10
C ILE A 98 13.08 -10.89 -0.18
N ILE A 99 12.33 -11.71 -0.93
CA ILE A 99 12.70 -13.09 -1.24
C ILE A 99 14.03 -13.10 -2.02
N GLU A 100 14.11 -12.34 -3.11
CA GLU A 100 15.28 -12.32 -3.98
C GLU A 100 16.56 -11.87 -3.24
N ASN A 101 16.46 -10.88 -2.35
CA ASN A 101 17.63 -10.33 -1.67
C ASN A 101 18.04 -11.08 -0.40
N HIS A 102 17.10 -11.77 0.29
CA HIS A 102 17.36 -12.27 1.64
C HIS A 102 16.98 -13.74 1.89
N PHE A 103 16.02 -14.31 1.12
CA PHE A 103 15.41 -15.60 1.47
C PHE A 103 15.28 -16.59 0.31
N LYS A 104 15.91 -16.34 -0.83
CA LYS A 104 15.71 -17.08 -2.10
C LYS A 104 15.47 -18.59 -1.93
N ASP A 105 16.44 -19.32 -1.38
CA ASP A 105 16.40 -20.77 -1.20
C ASP A 105 16.48 -21.20 0.28
N ILE A 106 16.24 -20.25 1.19
CA ILE A 106 16.39 -20.47 2.63
C ILE A 106 15.16 -21.17 3.17
N ARG A 107 15.34 -22.28 3.87
CA ARG A 107 14.27 -22.96 4.61
C ARG A 107 13.80 -22.08 5.75
N ILE A 108 12.48 -21.91 5.88
CA ILE A 108 11.91 -20.97 6.85
C ILE A 108 12.32 -21.27 8.29
N GLU A 109 12.43 -22.53 8.65
CA GLU A 109 12.86 -22.97 10.00
C GLU A 109 14.34 -22.68 10.30
N SER A 110 15.20 -22.58 9.26
CA SER A 110 16.63 -22.31 9.44
C SER A 110 16.92 -20.81 9.66
N VAL A 111 15.90 -19.95 9.54
CA VAL A 111 16.07 -18.51 9.74
C VAL A 111 16.22 -18.21 11.22
N SER A 112 17.43 -17.94 11.64
CA SER A 112 17.76 -17.60 13.03
C SER A 112 17.46 -16.14 13.37
N VAL A 113 17.32 -15.82 14.68
CA VAL A 113 17.21 -14.44 15.18
C VAL A 113 18.44 -13.62 14.76
N ALA A 114 19.63 -14.21 14.78
CA ALA A 114 20.86 -13.53 14.36
C ALA A 114 20.83 -13.15 12.88
N MET A 115 20.30 -14.02 12.01
CA MET A 115 20.10 -13.72 10.60
C MET A 115 19.09 -12.58 10.43
N MET A 116 17.95 -12.65 11.10
CA MET A 116 16.95 -11.59 11.05
C MET A 116 17.47 -10.25 11.57
N GLN A 117 18.34 -10.26 12.60
CA GLN A 117 18.99 -9.06 13.10
C GLN A 117 19.90 -8.40 12.05
N LYS A 118 20.62 -9.18 11.25
CA LYS A 118 21.41 -8.64 10.13
C LYS A 118 20.51 -8.03 9.05
N ILE A 119 19.46 -8.75 8.64
CA ILE A 119 18.49 -8.28 7.63
C ILE A 119 17.85 -6.96 8.04
N VAL A 120 17.39 -6.82 9.29
CA VAL A 120 16.75 -5.57 9.74
C VAL A 120 17.72 -4.39 9.75
N ILE A 121 19.00 -4.62 10.09
CA ILE A 121 20.04 -3.58 10.04
C ILE A 121 20.29 -3.14 8.60
N GLU A 122 20.42 -4.08 7.67
CA GLU A 122 20.57 -3.81 6.23
C GLU A 122 19.41 -3.02 5.67
N LEU A 123 18.18 -3.49 5.90
CA LEU A 123 16.97 -2.82 5.44
C LEU A 123 16.83 -1.40 6.03
N SER A 124 17.21 -1.20 7.29
CA SER A 124 17.14 0.11 7.95
C SER A 124 18.14 1.12 7.38
N LYS A 125 19.30 0.67 6.90
CA LYS A 125 20.28 1.52 6.20
C LYS A 125 19.85 1.87 4.78
N LYS A 126 19.20 0.92 4.08
CA LYS A 126 18.82 1.07 2.68
C LYS A 126 17.49 1.79 2.47
N TYR A 127 16.52 1.57 3.36
CA TYR A 127 15.14 2.07 3.17
C TYR A 127 14.63 2.84 4.38
N ILE A 128 14.18 4.07 4.16
CA ILE A 128 13.49 4.86 5.19
C ILE A 128 12.24 4.12 5.71
N ALA A 129 11.54 3.41 4.83
CA ALA A 129 10.31 2.67 5.15
C ALA A 129 10.58 1.18 5.46
N TYR A 130 11.76 0.82 6.00
CA TYR A 130 12.14 -0.58 6.28
C TYR A 130 11.12 -1.34 7.14
N LEU A 131 10.35 -0.65 7.97
CA LEU A 131 9.29 -1.25 8.78
C LEU A 131 8.18 -1.90 7.94
N ASN A 132 7.94 -1.41 6.70
CA ASN A 132 6.99 -2.05 5.80
C ASN A 132 7.51 -3.43 5.38
N TYR A 133 8.79 -3.55 5.05
CA TYR A 133 9.44 -4.83 4.74
C TYR A 133 9.35 -5.77 5.93
N MET A 134 9.70 -5.28 7.13
CA MET A 134 9.63 -6.08 8.36
C MET A 134 8.21 -6.54 8.70
N SER A 135 7.20 -5.71 8.42
CA SER A 135 5.79 -6.07 8.62
C SER A 135 5.39 -7.25 7.72
N ILE A 136 5.85 -7.27 6.46
CA ILE A 136 5.57 -8.35 5.52
C ILE A 136 6.29 -9.63 5.94
N ILE A 137 7.58 -9.57 6.26
CA ILE A 137 8.37 -10.71 6.75
C ILE A 137 7.68 -11.31 7.99
N ASN A 138 7.28 -10.47 8.93
CA ASN A 138 6.58 -10.91 10.14
C ASN A 138 5.26 -11.64 9.85
N ARG A 139 4.50 -11.20 8.85
CA ARG A 139 3.25 -11.86 8.44
C ARG A 139 3.50 -13.24 7.87
N VAL A 140 4.55 -13.42 7.05
CA VAL A 140 4.92 -14.73 6.50
C VAL A 140 5.33 -15.68 7.62
N PHE A 141 6.16 -15.23 8.60
CA PHE A 141 6.51 -16.08 9.76
C PHE A 141 5.30 -16.42 10.64
N LYS A 142 4.41 -15.47 10.88
CA LYS A 142 3.15 -15.76 11.60
C LYS A 142 2.28 -16.77 10.87
N TYR A 143 2.23 -16.69 9.56
CA TYR A 143 1.50 -17.66 8.75
C TYR A 143 2.13 -19.06 8.82
N ALA A 144 3.48 -19.14 8.81
CA ALA A 144 4.19 -20.39 9.06
C ALA A 144 3.89 -20.99 10.43
N MET A 145 3.72 -20.15 11.46
CA MET A 145 3.29 -20.61 12.79
C MET A 145 1.84 -21.13 12.78
N HIS A 146 0.93 -20.47 12.07
CA HIS A 146 -0.45 -20.95 11.90
C HIS A 146 -0.56 -22.30 11.18
N LEU A 147 0.42 -22.62 10.35
CA LEU A 147 0.53 -23.91 9.65
C LEU A 147 1.40 -24.93 10.41
N ASP A 148 1.77 -24.65 11.66
CA ASP A 148 2.64 -25.50 12.50
C ASP A 148 4.00 -25.88 11.86
N ILE A 149 4.44 -25.09 10.84
CA ILE A 149 5.73 -25.28 10.17
C ILE A 149 6.89 -24.89 11.08
N ILE A 150 6.70 -23.85 11.89
CA ILE A 150 7.66 -23.37 12.90
C ILE A 150 6.95 -23.08 14.22
N GLN A 151 7.68 -23.20 15.33
CA GLN A 151 7.14 -22.97 16.68
C GLN A 151 7.35 -21.54 17.18
N THR A 152 8.32 -20.82 16.64
CA THR A 152 8.67 -19.47 17.10
C THR A 152 8.95 -18.56 15.90
N ASN A 153 8.58 -17.28 16.06
CA ASN A 153 8.84 -16.26 15.05
C ASN A 153 10.15 -15.50 15.37
N PRO A 154 11.18 -15.61 14.54
CA PRO A 154 12.45 -14.94 14.80
C PRO A 154 12.34 -13.39 14.77
N VAL A 155 11.31 -12.84 14.13
CA VAL A 155 11.08 -11.39 14.06
C VAL A 155 10.65 -10.79 15.40
N ASP A 156 10.05 -11.60 16.29
CA ASP A 156 9.57 -11.10 17.58
C ASP A 156 10.72 -10.81 18.57
N ARG A 157 11.91 -11.37 18.30
CA ARG A 157 13.08 -11.30 19.17
C ARG A 157 14.18 -10.36 18.68
N ILE A 158 14.01 -9.69 17.54
CA ILE A 158 15.00 -8.74 17.01
C ILE A 158 14.92 -7.38 17.69
N ILE A 159 16.04 -6.69 17.76
CA ILE A 159 16.14 -5.30 18.16
C ILE A 159 15.98 -4.43 16.91
N ARG A 160 14.90 -3.64 16.86
CA ARG A 160 14.62 -2.75 15.72
C ARG A 160 15.46 -1.49 15.80
N PRO A 161 16.25 -1.15 14.76
CA PRO A 161 16.97 0.11 14.70
C PRO A 161 16.02 1.30 14.86
N LYS A 162 16.44 2.33 15.60
CA LYS A 162 15.66 3.56 15.73
C LYS A 162 15.54 4.22 14.35
N GLN A 163 14.32 4.43 13.89
CA GLN A 163 14.08 5.04 12.58
C GLN A 163 14.39 6.55 12.69
N GLN A 164 15.49 6.97 12.10
CA GLN A 164 15.77 8.39 11.85
C GLN A 164 14.94 8.80 10.61
N LYS A 165 13.67 9.13 10.81
CA LYS A 165 12.92 9.81 9.76
C LYS A 165 13.32 11.26 9.79
N PRO A 166 13.97 11.81 8.75
CA PRO A 166 13.86 13.22 8.53
C PRO A 166 12.35 13.50 8.39
N ARG A 167 11.78 14.24 9.29
CA ARG A 167 10.39 14.72 9.19
C ARG A 167 10.36 15.59 7.94
N LYS A 168 9.99 15.02 6.78
CA LYS A 168 9.71 15.84 5.60
C LYS A 168 8.56 16.73 5.99
N GLU A 169 8.84 18.01 6.13
CA GLU A 169 7.79 19.00 6.36
C GLU A 169 6.73 18.86 5.28
N LYS A 170 5.49 18.77 5.69
CA LYS A 170 4.36 18.75 4.78
C LYS A 170 4.26 20.16 4.17
N ILE A 171 4.72 20.32 2.94
CA ILE A 171 4.72 21.59 2.26
C ILE A 171 3.27 22.00 2.00
N ALA A 172 2.84 23.10 2.61
CA ALA A 172 1.65 23.86 2.24
C ALA A 172 2.09 25.19 1.60
N LEU A 173 1.31 25.67 0.64
CA LEU A 173 1.49 26.98 0.04
C LEU A 173 0.77 28.03 0.88
N THR A 174 1.36 29.18 1.04
CA THR A 174 0.67 30.36 1.57
C THR A 174 -0.39 30.85 0.57
N LYS A 175 -1.36 31.65 1.03
CA LYS A 175 -2.37 32.27 0.17
C LYS A 175 -1.74 33.03 -1.02
N LYS A 176 -0.64 33.74 -0.78
CA LYS A 176 0.10 34.47 -1.84
C LYS A 176 0.75 33.51 -2.87
N GLU A 177 1.40 32.46 -2.38
CA GLU A 177 2.04 31.45 -3.25
C GLU A 177 0.99 30.69 -4.09
N LEU A 178 -0.14 30.30 -3.49
CA LEU A 178 -1.23 29.63 -4.19
C LEU A 178 -1.83 30.52 -5.29
N ASN A 179 -2.14 31.78 -4.96
CA ASN A 179 -2.69 32.75 -5.93
C ASN A 179 -1.72 32.98 -7.09
N LYS A 180 -0.41 33.15 -6.80
CA LYS A 180 0.63 33.30 -7.85
C LYS A 180 0.63 32.06 -8.76
N PHE A 181 0.64 30.85 -8.19
CA PHE A 181 0.62 29.60 -8.94
C PHE A 181 -0.61 29.51 -9.86
N LEU A 182 -1.81 29.74 -9.32
CA LEU A 182 -3.07 29.61 -10.09
C LEU A 182 -3.20 30.70 -11.17
N THR A 183 -2.73 31.93 -10.92
CA THR A 183 -2.70 33.00 -11.91
C THR A 183 -1.81 32.63 -13.10
N LEU A 184 -0.60 32.13 -12.83
CA LEU A 184 0.30 31.64 -13.87
C LEU A 184 -0.27 30.42 -14.60
N ALA A 185 -0.86 29.48 -13.85
CA ALA A 185 -1.48 28.29 -14.43
C ALA A 185 -2.65 28.62 -15.35
N LYS A 186 -3.48 29.59 -15.01
CA LYS A 186 -4.58 30.08 -15.87
C LYS A 186 -4.05 30.65 -17.19
N LYS A 187 -2.88 31.33 -17.16
CA LYS A 187 -2.29 31.96 -18.33
C LYS A 187 -1.55 30.95 -19.23
N ASP A 188 -0.73 30.07 -18.64
CA ASP A 188 0.32 29.35 -19.35
C ASP A 188 0.20 27.83 -19.33
N ALA A 189 -0.74 27.28 -18.56
CA ALA A 189 -0.96 25.84 -18.54
C ALA A 189 -2.05 25.42 -19.56
N ARG A 190 -2.01 24.16 -19.94
CA ARG A 190 -3.13 23.56 -20.70
C ARG A 190 -4.42 23.68 -19.89
N PRO A 191 -5.59 23.98 -20.50
CA PRO A 191 -6.86 24.18 -19.79
C PRO A 191 -7.21 23.03 -18.84
N VAL A 192 -6.97 21.77 -19.25
CA VAL A 192 -7.19 20.58 -18.41
C VAL A 192 -6.36 20.61 -17.12
N LEU A 193 -5.09 21.05 -17.20
CA LEU A 193 -4.18 21.10 -16.05
C LEU A 193 -4.55 22.22 -15.10
N TYR A 194 -4.86 23.42 -15.64
CA TYR A 194 -5.35 24.53 -14.83
C TYR A 194 -6.62 24.12 -14.06
N THR A 195 -7.60 23.56 -14.76
CA THR A 195 -8.85 23.08 -14.14
C THR A 195 -8.57 22.04 -13.06
N ALA A 196 -7.68 21.08 -13.33
CA ALA A 196 -7.32 20.04 -12.38
C ALA A 196 -6.65 20.60 -11.12
N TRP A 197 -5.65 21.47 -11.28
CA TRP A 197 -4.91 22.06 -10.15
C TRP A 197 -5.77 23.03 -9.35
N HIS A 198 -6.61 23.83 -10.02
CA HIS A 198 -7.59 24.70 -9.35
C HIS A 198 -8.58 23.87 -8.52
N THR A 199 -9.17 22.83 -9.12
CA THR A 199 -10.11 21.96 -8.43
C THR A 199 -9.46 21.30 -7.21
N LEU A 200 -8.22 20.78 -7.31
CA LEU A 200 -7.47 20.26 -6.16
C LEU A 200 -7.29 21.29 -5.05
N ALA A 201 -6.91 22.51 -5.40
CA ALA A 201 -6.64 23.56 -4.44
C ALA A 201 -7.92 24.01 -3.69
N TYR A 202 -9.06 24.08 -4.37
CA TYR A 202 -10.32 24.58 -3.80
C TYR A 202 -11.21 23.50 -3.19
N THR A 203 -10.96 22.22 -3.49
CA THR A 203 -11.76 21.11 -2.96
C THR A 203 -11.01 20.20 -2.00
N GLY A 204 -9.68 20.21 -2.05
CA GLY A 204 -8.85 19.31 -1.27
C GLY A 204 -8.97 17.83 -1.66
N LEU A 205 -9.46 17.51 -2.85
CA LEU A 205 -9.55 16.14 -3.37
C LEU A 205 -8.20 15.44 -3.35
N ARG A 206 -8.21 14.11 -3.14
CA ARG A 206 -7.02 13.32 -3.43
C ARG A 206 -6.79 13.24 -4.92
N ARG A 207 -5.53 13.15 -5.37
CA ARG A 207 -5.20 13.05 -6.80
C ARG A 207 -6.01 11.97 -7.52
N GLY A 208 -6.13 10.78 -6.93
CA GLY A 208 -6.91 9.70 -7.53
C GLY A 208 -8.42 9.96 -7.56
N GLU A 209 -8.98 10.68 -6.60
CA GLU A 209 -10.38 11.11 -6.58
C GLU A 209 -10.63 12.09 -7.74
N LEU A 210 -9.77 13.10 -7.92
CA LEU A 210 -9.88 14.04 -9.03
C LEU A 210 -9.74 13.36 -10.40
N LEU A 211 -8.71 12.53 -10.59
CA LEU A 211 -8.46 11.89 -11.89
C LEU A 211 -9.48 10.81 -12.24
N GLY A 212 -10.21 10.30 -11.24
CA GLY A 212 -11.33 9.38 -11.42
C GLY A 212 -12.70 10.05 -11.46
N LEU A 213 -12.77 11.39 -11.39
CA LEU A 213 -14.03 12.14 -11.36
C LEU A 213 -14.74 12.11 -12.71
N GLU A 214 -16.04 11.91 -12.68
CA GLU A 214 -16.91 11.94 -13.85
C GLU A 214 -17.83 13.15 -13.84
N TRP A 215 -18.30 13.58 -15.00
CA TRP A 215 -19.23 14.71 -15.11
C TRP A 215 -20.56 14.46 -14.40
N SER A 216 -20.98 13.19 -14.26
CA SER A 216 -22.15 12.78 -13.48
C SER A 216 -21.98 12.97 -11.97
N ASP A 217 -20.76 13.12 -11.48
CA ASP A 217 -20.47 13.35 -10.06
C ASP A 217 -20.61 14.83 -9.67
N ILE A 218 -20.78 15.74 -10.66
CA ILE A 218 -20.83 17.18 -10.45
C ILE A 218 -22.27 17.68 -10.64
N ASP A 219 -22.85 18.17 -9.56
CA ASP A 219 -24.13 18.87 -9.60
C ASP A 219 -23.89 20.39 -9.70
N PHE A 220 -24.03 20.92 -10.92
CA PHE A 220 -23.83 22.33 -11.19
C PHE A 220 -24.96 23.23 -10.62
N LYS A 221 -26.16 22.68 -10.39
CA LYS A 221 -27.30 23.39 -9.80
C LYS A 221 -27.11 23.61 -8.30
N ASN A 222 -26.76 22.53 -7.59
CA ASN A 222 -26.52 22.55 -6.16
C ASN A 222 -25.08 22.90 -5.79
N LYS A 223 -24.20 23.11 -6.79
CA LYS A 223 -22.78 23.44 -6.64
C LYS A 223 -22.05 22.41 -5.75
N THR A 224 -22.15 21.12 -6.08
CA THR A 224 -21.55 20.05 -5.30
C THR A 224 -20.79 19.04 -6.17
N ILE A 225 -19.81 18.37 -5.55
CA ILE A 225 -19.14 17.19 -6.12
C ILE A 225 -19.35 16.01 -5.18
N SER A 226 -19.83 14.90 -5.72
CA SER A 226 -19.95 13.61 -5.05
C SER A 226 -18.70 12.77 -5.29
N ILE A 227 -18.01 12.38 -4.22
CA ILE A 227 -16.77 11.58 -4.29
C ILE A 227 -17.10 10.15 -3.92
N ASN A 228 -17.23 9.30 -4.92
CA ASN A 228 -17.67 7.90 -4.79
C ASN A 228 -16.70 6.91 -5.46
N ARG A 229 -15.62 7.41 -6.08
CA ARG A 229 -14.63 6.62 -6.80
C ARG A 229 -13.22 7.21 -6.70
N THR A 230 -12.23 6.41 -7.01
CA THR A 230 -10.83 6.83 -7.12
C THR A 230 -10.14 6.08 -8.24
N LEU A 231 -9.38 6.80 -9.06
CA LEU A 231 -8.47 6.19 -10.02
C LEU A 231 -7.27 5.60 -9.28
N VAL A 232 -6.83 4.43 -9.69
CA VAL A 232 -5.63 3.75 -9.17
C VAL A 232 -4.82 3.20 -10.35
N SER A 233 -3.54 2.97 -10.13
CA SER A 233 -2.67 2.24 -11.06
C SER A 233 -2.27 0.91 -10.46
N ILE A 234 -2.51 -0.18 -11.18
CA ILE A 234 -2.13 -1.54 -10.81
C ILE A 234 -1.33 -2.10 -11.96
N ASN A 235 -0.06 -2.42 -11.76
CA ASN A 235 0.86 -2.90 -12.81
C ASN A 235 0.85 -2.01 -14.07
N GLY A 236 0.86 -0.69 -13.88
CA GLY A 236 0.83 0.27 -14.97
C GLY A 236 -0.53 0.45 -15.65
N LYS A 237 -1.55 -0.36 -15.30
CA LYS A 237 -2.92 -0.21 -15.82
C LYS A 237 -3.76 0.66 -14.91
N LEU A 238 -4.42 1.66 -15.49
CA LEU A 238 -5.34 2.54 -14.78
C LEU A 238 -6.68 1.84 -14.59
N SER A 239 -7.20 1.88 -13.37
CA SER A 239 -8.47 1.27 -12.97
C SER A 239 -9.20 2.15 -11.97
N VAL A 240 -10.53 2.16 -12.03
CA VAL A 240 -11.37 2.87 -11.08
C VAL A 240 -11.79 1.91 -9.97
N GLN A 241 -11.64 2.35 -8.74
CA GLN A 241 -12.05 1.61 -7.55
C GLN A 241 -12.97 2.44 -6.66
N THR A 242 -13.81 1.76 -5.89
CA THR A 242 -14.55 2.39 -4.79
C THR A 242 -13.59 2.87 -3.70
N PRO A 243 -13.91 3.96 -2.97
CA PRO A 243 -13.11 4.42 -1.87
C PRO A 243 -12.85 3.34 -0.81
N LYS A 244 -11.73 3.46 -0.07
CA LYS A 244 -11.33 2.45 0.94
C LYS A 244 -12.25 2.38 2.16
N THR A 245 -12.92 3.47 2.50
CA THR A 245 -13.76 3.58 3.69
C THR A 245 -15.07 4.31 3.37
N LYS A 246 -16.14 4.06 4.14
CA LYS A 246 -17.42 4.80 4.03
C LYS A 246 -17.24 6.32 4.15
N ARG A 247 -16.32 6.79 5.01
CA ARG A 247 -15.99 8.22 5.16
C ARG A 247 -15.32 8.85 3.95
N SER A 248 -14.74 8.04 3.07
CA SER A 248 -14.16 8.54 1.81
C SER A 248 -15.22 8.85 0.75
N THR A 249 -16.42 8.25 0.86
CA THR A 249 -17.59 8.65 0.08
C THR A 249 -18.22 9.86 0.75
N ARG A 250 -18.23 10.98 0.06
CA ARG A 250 -18.69 12.27 0.60
C ARG A 250 -19.13 13.20 -0.52
N THR A 251 -19.96 14.17 -0.20
CA THR A 251 -20.32 15.28 -1.07
C THR A 251 -19.73 16.56 -0.50
N ILE A 252 -19.09 17.36 -1.33
CA ILE A 252 -18.48 18.63 -0.95
C ILE A 252 -19.06 19.78 -1.77
N SER A 253 -19.24 20.94 -1.13
CA SER A 253 -19.68 22.17 -1.78
C SER A 253 -18.58 22.79 -2.62
N LEU A 254 -18.96 23.43 -3.73
CA LEU A 254 -18.11 24.21 -4.61
C LEU A 254 -18.42 25.70 -4.49
N ASP A 255 -17.39 26.51 -4.63
CA ASP A 255 -17.53 27.95 -4.84
C ASP A 255 -17.87 28.27 -6.32
N ASP A 256 -18.38 29.48 -6.55
CA ASP A 256 -18.84 29.91 -7.88
C ASP A 256 -17.71 29.92 -8.91
N SER A 257 -16.48 30.26 -8.51
CA SER A 257 -15.34 30.30 -9.42
C SER A 257 -14.95 28.90 -9.89
N THR A 258 -14.96 27.93 -8.99
CA THR A 258 -14.69 26.51 -9.32
C THR A 258 -15.79 25.95 -10.23
N VAL A 259 -17.06 26.27 -9.97
CA VAL A 259 -18.21 25.89 -10.82
C VAL A 259 -18.02 26.43 -12.23
N GLN A 260 -17.66 27.73 -12.37
CA GLN A 260 -17.45 28.35 -13.68
C GLN A 260 -16.28 27.73 -14.44
N ILE A 261 -15.13 27.49 -13.79
CA ILE A 261 -13.98 26.85 -14.39
C ILE A 261 -14.32 25.43 -14.90
N LEU A 262 -15.10 24.68 -14.13
CA LEU A 262 -15.54 23.34 -14.54
C LEU A 262 -16.51 23.40 -15.73
N LYS A 263 -17.42 24.39 -15.79
CA LYS A 263 -18.31 24.58 -16.95
C LYS A 263 -17.53 24.94 -18.20
N ASP A 264 -16.60 25.88 -18.07
CA ASP A 264 -15.74 26.33 -19.19
C ASP A 264 -14.91 25.16 -19.74
N TRP A 265 -14.30 24.37 -18.83
CA TRP A 265 -13.57 23.18 -19.22
C TRP A 265 -14.47 22.12 -19.89
N LYS A 266 -15.69 21.90 -19.39
CA LYS A 266 -16.64 20.95 -20.00
C LYS A 266 -16.94 21.32 -21.46
N LEU A 267 -17.11 22.62 -21.73
CA LEU A 267 -17.32 23.13 -23.08
C LEU A 267 -16.07 22.96 -23.95
N GLU A 268 -14.91 23.35 -23.42
CA GLU A 268 -13.62 23.23 -24.11
C GLU A 268 -13.28 21.77 -24.43
N GLN A 269 -13.49 20.86 -23.48
CA GLN A 269 -13.27 19.44 -23.68
C GLN A 269 -14.17 18.88 -24.81
N LYS A 270 -15.44 19.29 -24.86
CA LYS A 270 -16.33 18.89 -25.95
C LYS A 270 -15.83 19.38 -27.32
N LYS A 271 -15.37 20.62 -27.43
CA LYS A 271 -14.78 21.19 -28.66
C LYS A 271 -13.53 20.42 -29.09
N LEU A 272 -12.62 20.11 -28.14
CA LEU A 272 -11.42 19.34 -28.38
C LEU A 272 -11.75 17.92 -28.88
N PHE A 273 -12.71 17.26 -28.26
CA PHE A 273 -13.13 15.90 -28.66
C PHE A 273 -13.74 15.90 -30.06
N PHE A 274 -14.61 16.86 -30.36
CA PHE A 274 -15.19 17.03 -31.70
C PHE A 274 -14.12 17.27 -32.76
N LYS A 275 -13.19 18.23 -32.49
CA LYS A 275 -12.10 18.58 -33.42
C LYS A 275 -11.20 17.39 -33.76
N HIS A 276 -10.94 16.51 -32.79
CA HIS A 276 -10.01 15.39 -32.96
C HIS A 276 -10.71 14.04 -33.20
N GLY A 277 -12.03 14.01 -33.40
CA GLY A 277 -12.79 12.76 -33.61
C GLY A 277 -12.75 11.82 -32.39
N ILE A 278 -12.54 12.35 -31.18
CA ILE A 278 -12.43 11.56 -29.97
C ILE A 278 -13.83 11.25 -29.44
N LYS A 279 -14.13 9.97 -29.19
CA LYS A 279 -15.39 9.57 -28.56
C LYS A 279 -15.48 10.18 -27.16
N SER A 280 -16.53 10.97 -26.92
CA SER A 280 -16.79 11.57 -25.61
C SER A 280 -16.92 10.50 -24.53
N ARG A 281 -16.21 10.70 -23.42
CA ARG A 281 -16.33 9.91 -22.20
C ARG A 281 -16.78 10.80 -21.06
N ASN A 282 -17.42 10.20 -20.06
CA ASN A 282 -17.93 10.93 -18.89
C ASN A 282 -16.83 11.35 -17.89
N ILE A 283 -15.57 11.41 -18.30
CA ILE A 283 -14.41 11.72 -17.44
C ILE A 283 -14.17 13.23 -17.44
N VAL A 284 -13.97 13.83 -16.26
CA VAL A 284 -13.70 15.27 -16.11
C VAL A 284 -12.29 15.61 -16.55
N ILE A 285 -11.29 14.95 -16.00
CA ILE A 285 -9.86 15.22 -16.29
C ILE A 285 -9.33 14.11 -17.20
N THR A 286 -9.15 14.45 -18.48
CA THR A 286 -8.73 13.50 -19.51
C THR A 286 -7.35 13.80 -20.06
N ASN A 287 -6.69 12.76 -20.55
CA ASN A 287 -5.52 12.89 -21.41
C ASN A 287 -5.92 13.34 -22.83
N THR A 288 -4.96 13.48 -23.72
CA THR A 288 -5.15 13.97 -25.10
C THR A 288 -5.98 13.06 -26.00
N VAL A 289 -6.16 11.79 -25.62
CA VAL A 289 -6.98 10.80 -26.36
C VAL A 289 -8.31 10.49 -25.64
N GLY A 290 -8.73 11.33 -24.70
CA GLY A 290 -10.01 11.21 -24.01
C GLY A 290 -10.07 10.10 -22.94
N GLY A 291 -8.95 9.48 -22.59
CA GLY A 291 -8.82 8.51 -21.51
C GLY A 291 -8.48 9.12 -20.16
N TYR A 292 -8.34 8.29 -19.13
CA TYR A 292 -7.85 8.73 -17.84
C TYR A 292 -6.44 9.30 -17.94
N PHE A 293 -6.18 10.34 -17.16
CA PHE A 293 -4.86 10.94 -17.06
C PHE A 293 -3.94 10.04 -16.21
N ASP A 294 -2.75 9.72 -16.73
CA ASP A 294 -1.77 8.94 -16.00
C ASP A 294 -1.18 9.70 -14.81
N PHE A 295 -0.91 8.98 -13.72
CA PHE A 295 -0.40 9.57 -12.48
C PHE A 295 1.00 10.17 -12.59
N ALA A 296 1.89 9.52 -13.37
CA ALA A 296 3.24 9.99 -13.57
C ALA A 296 3.22 11.25 -14.44
N ASN A 297 2.53 11.20 -15.57
CA ASN A 297 2.38 12.36 -16.46
C ASN A 297 1.76 13.56 -15.74
N PHE A 298 0.72 13.35 -14.94
CA PHE A 298 0.08 14.43 -14.16
C PHE A 298 1.03 15.07 -13.14
N ARG A 299 1.88 14.25 -12.49
CA ARG A 299 2.93 14.75 -11.58
C ARG A 299 3.99 15.51 -12.35
N ASP A 300 4.45 14.97 -13.46
CA ASP A 300 5.56 15.52 -14.24
C ASP A 300 5.16 16.83 -14.92
N ASP A 301 3.92 16.94 -15.40
CA ASP A 301 3.34 18.20 -15.88
C ASP A 301 3.39 19.29 -14.79
N LEU A 302 3.03 18.96 -13.54
CA LEU A 302 3.12 19.92 -12.43
C LEU A 302 4.57 20.32 -12.14
N GLN A 303 5.49 19.36 -12.09
CA GLN A 303 6.90 19.65 -11.79
C GLN A 303 7.55 20.48 -12.91
N THR A 304 7.25 20.18 -14.16
CA THR A 304 7.70 20.95 -15.32
C THR A 304 7.18 22.40 -15.25
N PHE A 305 5.89 22.56 -14.91
CA PHE A 305 5.30 23.88 -14.75
C PHE A 305 5.95 24.69 -13.61
N ILE A 306 6.13 24.07 -12.43
CA ILE A 306 6.80 24.69 -11.28
C ILE A 306 8.21 25.14 -11.64
N SER A 307 8.98 24.29 -12.30
CA SER A 307 10.36 24.57 -12.71
C SER A 307 10.43 25.69 -13.74
N LYS A 308 9.55 25.67 -14.78
CA LYS A 308 9.45 26.71 -15.81
C LYS A 308 9.23 28.12 -15.22
N HIS A 309 8.35 28.18 -14.21
CA HIS A 309 7.98 29.46 -13.59
C HIS A 309 8.78 29.80 -12.32
N LYS A 310 9.81 28.99 -12.00
CA LYS A 310 10.67 29.16 -10.81
C LYS A 310 9.86 29.34 -9.51
N LEU A 311 8.82 28.51 -9.37
CA LEU A 311 7.98 28.50 -8.18
C LEU A 311 8.61 27.65 -7.06
N LYS A 312 8.13 27.85 -5.83
CA LYS A 312 8.46 26.96 -4.70
C LYS A 312 8.10 25.52 -5.06
N GLN A 313 8.99 24.58 -4.77
CA GLN A 313 8.75 23.16 -5.04
C GLN A 313 7.64 22.60 -4.15
N PHE A 314 6.67 21.96 -4.76
CA PHE A 314 5.60 21.26 -4.06
C PHE A 314 5.05 20.08 -4.89
N SER A 315 4.34 19.17 -4.25
CA SER A 315 3.73 18.02 -4.90
C SER A 315 2.25 18.23 -5.18
N VAL A 316 1.66 17.39 -6.03
CA VAL A 316 0.19 17.38 -6.23
C VAL A 316 -0.56 17.26 -4.90
N HIS A 317 -0.06 16.43 -3.96
CA HIS A 317 -0.67 16.26 -2.64
C HIS A 317 -0.54 17.49 -1.74
N SER A 318 0.45 18.35 -2.00
CA SER A 318 0.61 19.62 -1.28
C SER A 318 -0.55 20.59 -1.52
N LEU A 319 -1.25 20.53 -2.67
CA LEU A 319 -2.46 21.33 -2.89
C LEU A 319 -3.58 20.98 -1.90
N ARG A 320 -3.71 19.70 -1.56
CA ARG A 320 -4.63 19.26 -0.52
C ARG A 320 -4.20 19.71 0.87
N HIS A 321 -2.90 19.70 1.17
CA HIS A 321 -2.37 20.25 2.43
C HIS A 321 -2.61 21.76 2.50
N THR A 322 -2.38 22.46 1.41
CA THR A 322 -2.68 23.90 1.27
C THR A 322 -4.15 24.18 1.53
N HIS A 323 -5.07 23.44 0.90
CA HIS A 323 -6.51 23.59 1.14
C HIS A 323 -6.85 23.43 2.62
N ALA A 324 -6.32 22.39 3.26
CA ALA A 324 -6.54 22.16 4.68
C ALA A 324 -6.03 23.32 5.55
N SER A 325 -4.79 23.79 5.29
CA SER A 325 -4.18 24.89 6.04
C SER A 325 -4.94 26.18 5.88
N LEU A 326 -5.36 26.53 4.66
CA LEU A 326 -6.12 27.75 4.39
C LEU A 326 -7.53 27.72 5.02
N LEU A 327 -8.19 26.56 5.07
CA LEU A 327 -9.47 26.43 5.79
C LEU A 327 -9.29 26.66 7.29
N PHE A 328 -8.20 26.18 7.84
CA PHE A 328 -7.90 26.41 9.25
C PHE A 328 -7.56 27.88 9.52
N GLU A 329 -6.73 28.51 8.67
CA GLU A 329 -6.44 29.95 8.75
C GLU A 329 -7.74 30.79 8.66
N ALA A 330 -8.74 30.30 7.91
CA ALA A 330 -10.07 30.90 7.80
C ALA A 330 -10.98 30.63 9.03
N GLY A 331 -10.48 29.93 10.06
CA GLY A 331 -11.21 29.66 11.29
C GLY A 331 -12.19 28.49 11.23
N ILE A 332 -12.13 27.65 10.20
CA ILE A 332 -12.99 26.48 10.07
C ILE A 332 -12.56 25.40 11.07
N GLU A 333 -13.51 24.80 11.76
CA GLU A 333 -13.26 23.76 12.75
C GLU A 333 -12.53 22.54 12.18
N PRO A 334 -11.55 21.96 12.90
CA PRO A 334 -10.80 20.80 12.48
C PRO A 334 -11.69 19.59 12.10
N LYS A 335 -12.82 19.42 12.76
CA LYS A 335 -13.78 18.35 12.47
C LYS A 335 -14.42 18.53 11.10
N THR A 336 -14.89 19.73 10.78
CA THR A 336 -15.47 20.09 9.48
C THR A 336 -14.45 19.91 8.36
N ILE A 337 -13.20 20.33 8.59
CA ILE A 337 -12.10 20.13 7.63
C ILE A 337 -11.84 18.64 7.41
N SER A 338 -11.78 17.85 8.49
CA SER A 338 -11.56 16.40 8.44
C SER A 338 -12.66 15.69 7.62
N ASP A 339 -13.91 16.05 7.83
CA ASP A 339 -15.04 15.47 7.11
C ASP A 339 -15.05 15.90 5.63
N ARG A 340 -14.78 17.18 5.31
CA ARG A 340 -14.61 17.67 3.93
C ARG A 340 -13.50 16.93 3.19
N LEU A 341 -12.38 16.69 3.85
CA LEU A 341 -11.25 15.97 3.28
C LEU A 341 -11.47 14.44 3.24
N GLY A 342 -12.37 13.89 4.04
CA GLY A 342 -12.58 12.45 4.18
C GLY A 342 -11.40 11.76 4.85
N HIS A 343 -10.92 12.31 5.98
CA HIS A 343 -9.93 11.65 6.83
C HIS A 343 -10.61 10.65 7.74
N SER A 344 -10.12 9.41 7.75
CA SER A 344 -10.63 8.36 8.65
C SER A 344 -10.33 8.63 10.12
N ASN A 345 -9.23 9.37 10.38
CA ASN A 345 -8.81 9.79 11.71
C ASN A 345 -8.57 11.31 11.71
N ILE A 346 -9.24 12.02 12.62
CA ILE A 346 -9.10 13.46 12.82
C ILE A 346 -7.67 13.86 13.18
N GLN A 347 -6.89 12.96 13.83
CA GLN A 347 -5.49 13.19 14.15
C GLN A 347 -4.66 13.55 12.90
N THR A 348 -5.00 12.96 11.75
CA THR A 348 -4.35 13.31 10.47
C THR A 348 -4.55 14.79 10.11
N THR A 349 -5.70 15.34 10.45
CA THR A 349 -6.01 16.76 10.27
C THR A 349 -5.28 17.59 11.32
N LEU A 350 -5.31 17.22 12.57
CA LEU A 350 -4.64 17.91 13.67
C LEU A 350 -3.11 17.94 13.48
N ASP A 351 -2.49 16.85 13.03
CA ASP A 351 -1.06 16.78 12.74
C ASP A 351 -0.60 17.71 11.60
N MET A 352 -1.51 18.20 10.78
CA MET A 352 -1.22 19.26 9.81
C MET A 352 -1.12 20.65 10.44
N TYR A 353 -1.68 20.83 11.64
CA TYR A 353 -1.80 22.12 12.33
C TYR A 353 -0.81 22.36 13.46
N THR A 354 -0.06 21.35 13.88
CA THR A 354 0.91 21.50 14.99
C THR A 354 1.90 22.65 14.78
N HIS A 355 2.15 23.03 13.52
CA HIS A 355 3.04 24.13 13.17
C HIS A 355 2.34 25.52 13.05
N LEU A 356 1.00 25.56 13.00
CA LEU A 356 0.23 26.82 12.89
C LEU A 356 -0.24 27.32 14.27
N ASN A 357 -0.22 26.45 15.27
CA ASN A 357 -0.75 26.73 16.61
C ASN A 357 0.02 27.79 17.42
N ASP A 358 1.31 28.06 17.12
CA ASP A 358 2.08 28.98 17.95
C ASP A 358 1.59 30.46 17.83
N LYS A 359 1.14 30.86 16.64
CA LYS A 359 0.50 32.16 16.45
C LYS A 359 -0.92 32.28 17.04
N GLN A 360 -1.68 31.19 17.03
CA GLN A 360 -3.05 31.23 17.57
C GLN A 360 -3.09 31.08 19.11
N ARG A 361 -2.06 30.51 19.72
CA ARG A 361 -1.94 30.42 21.18
C ARG A 361 -1.75 31.79 21.83
N SER A 362 -1.08 32.72 21.16
CA SER A 362 -0.92 34.10 21.66
C SER A 362 -2.22 34.88 21.69
N ASP A 363 -3.19 34.57 20.81
CA ASP A 363 -4.42 35.35 20.64
C ASP A 363 -5.63 34.79 21.44
N VAL A 364 -5.47 33.68 22.16
CA VAL A 364 -6.59 33.02 22.86
C VAL A 364 -7.17 33.93 23.96
N ALA A 365 -6.31 34.59 24.73
CA ALA A 365 -6.74 35.50 25.80
C ALA A 365 -7.50 36.71 25.23
N ASP A 366 -6.96 37.32 24.15
CA ASP A 366 -7.59 38.48 23.50
C ASP A 366 -8.93 38.13 22.84
N ARG A 367 -9.03 36.92 22.27
CA ARG A 367 -10.29 36.42 21.71
C ARG A 367 -11.35 36.16 22.77
N LEU A 368 -10.94 35.61 23.92
CA LEU A 368 -11.84 35.40 25.05
C LEU A 368 -12.34 36.74 25.59
N LEU A 369 -11.44 37.70 25.76
CA LEU A 369 -11.79 39.04 26.21
C LEU A 369 -12.81 39.69 25.29
N LYS A 370 -12.52 39.71 23.98
CA LYS A 370 -13.46 40.25 22.97
C LYS A 370 -14.81 39.54 22.94
N PHE A 371 -14.83 38.23 23.19
CA PHE A 371 -16.10 37.47 23.25
C PHE A 371 -16.91 37.80 24.52
N LEU A 372 -16.24 38.08 25.63
CA LEU A 372 -16.90 38.43 26.91
C LEU A 372 -17.38 39.90 26.94
N GLU A 373 -16.77 40.75 26.09
CA GLU A 373 -17.10 42.18 25.98
C GLU A 373 -18.16 42.49 24.89
N ALA A 374 -18.52 41.50 24.05
CA ALA A 374 -19.54 41.58 23.00
C ALA A 374 -20.91 41.11 23.49
#